data_c0fa357529ca36519c517c8590872018
#
_entry.id   c0fa357529ca36519c517c8590872018
#
_cell.length_a   1.000
_cell.length_b   1.000
_cell.length_c   1.000
_cell.angle_alpha   90.00
_cell.angle_beta   90.00
_cell.angle_gamma   90.00
#
_symmetry.space_group_name_H-M   'P 1'
#
loop_
_entity.id
_entity.type
_entity.pdbx_description
1 polymer ?
#
loop_
_entity_poly.entity_id
_entity_poly.type
_entity_poly.pdbx_seq_one_letter_code
_entity_poly.pdbx_strand_id
1 'polypeptide(L)'
;MTARTDRDFVLCYLTLPHLLPPAFISVAAQAGYHGVSLRLIPIRNQPELPMFGNSALLAETIERLDSTGIFVNDIEVLQLTASVDVSALERVLETSARLKARNLIVIVNDTVESRVADNIAQVAELSATYGLRTCLECIVYTGVKTLAQGIRIIERTGDDSIGLVIDPLHIDRAGDGIAEVKRLPPGRIACVQLCDAGPRPDPMDMNALIRESVVDRLVPGTGTLPLRALMAELPRNIPVELEVPAKGFAGAMPDLEVASIMRNAALDILSE
;
A
#
# COMPACT_ATOMS: atom_id res chain seq x y z
N MET A 1 -20.67 23.07 -2.56
CA MET A 1 -19.74 22.98 -1.42
C MET A 1 -19.26 21.53 -1.37
N THR A 2 -18.05 21.23 -1.83
CA THR A 2 -17.47 19.89 -1.74
C THR A 2 -17.21 19.58 -0.26
N ALA A 3 -17.81 18.53 0.27
CA ALA A 3 -17.53 18.04 1.61
C ALA A 3 -16.02 17.81 1.73
N ARG A 4 -15.39 18.52 2.65
CA ARG A 4 -13.97 18.33 2.95
C ARG A 4 -13.86 16.97 3.65
N THR A 5 -13.32 15.99 2.98
CA THR A 5 -12.98 14.72 3.64
C THR A 5 -11.77 14.98 4.53
N ASP A 6 -11.85 14.61 5.81
CA ASP A 6 -10.73 14.72 6.76
C ASP A 6 -9.63 13.64 6.52
N ARG A 7 -9.70 12.93 5.38
CA ARG A 7 -8.77 11.84 5.04
C ARG A 7 -7.63 12.34 4.16
N ASP A 8 -6.43 11.91 4.45
CA ASP A 8 -5.30 12.08 3.54
C ASP A 8 -5.44 11.16 2.33
N PHE A 9 -5.27 11.71 1.12
CA PHE A 9 -5.16 10.93 -0.11
C PHE A 9 -3.70 10.71 -0.45
N VAL A 10 -3.35 9.46 -0.75
CA VAL A 10 -2.00 9.02 -1.06
C VAL A 10 -2.00 8.39 -2.46
N LEU A 11 -1.05 8.77 -3.31
CA LEU A 11 -0.85 8.13 -4.61
C LEU A 11 0.15 6.99 -4.44
N CYS A 12 -0.27 5.74 -4.76
CA CYS A 12 0.60 4.57 -4.70
C CYS A 12 1.44 4.41 -5.95
N TYR A 13 2.67 3.94 -5.75
CA TYR A 13 3.66 3.71 -6.82
C TYR A 13 3.10 2.89 -7.99
N LEU A 14 2.36 1.80 -7.72
CA LEU A 14 1.83 0.93 -8.77
C LEU A 14 0.85 1.62 -9.72
N THR A 15 0.28 2.76 -9.35
CA THR A 15 -0.61 3.53 -10.24
C THR A 15 0.14 4.14 -11.43
N LEU A 16 1.37 4.60 -11.20
CA LEU A 16 2.24 5.22 -12.24
C LEU A 16 3.68 4.69 -12.12
N PRO A 17 3.90 3.37 -12.28
CA PRO A 17 5.17 2.72 -11.92
C PRO A 17 6.35 3.06 -12.85
N HIS A 18 6.11 3.75 -13.94
CA HIS A 18 7.14 4.19 -14.90
C HIS A 18 7.81 5.51 -14.48
N LEU A 19 7.22 6.24 -13.52
CA LEU A 19 7.78 7.51 -13.07
C LEU A 19 8.87 7.28 -12.01
N LEU A 20 9.95 8.06 -12.14
CA LEU A 20 10.92 8.19 -11.05
C LEU A 20 10.34 9.00 -9.88
N PRO A 21 10.78 8.78 -8.63
CA PRO A 21 10.21 9.40 -7.44
C PRO A 21 10.02 10.93 -7.52
N PRO A 22 10.98 11.76 -8.01
CA PRO A 22 10.76 13.20 -8.09
C PRO A 22 9.62 13.60 -9.03
N ALA A 23 9.51 12.94 -10.19
CA ALA A 23 8.42 13.17 -11.13
C ALA A 23 7.08 12.69 -10.57
N PHE A 24 7.05 11.51 -9.94
CA PHE A 24 5.89 10.93 -9.29
C PHE A 24 5.32 11.86 -8.19
N ILE A 25 6.19 12.39 -7.32
CA ILE A 25 5.81 13.36 -6.28
C ILE A 25 5.24 14.64 -6.88
N SER A 26 5.82 15.10 -7.99
CA SER A 26 5.33 16.30 -8.70
C SER A 26 3.92 16.10 -9.26
N VAL A 27 3.65 14.92 -9.85
CA VAL A 27 2.31 14.55 -10.34
C VAL A 27 1.33 14.44 -9.18
N ALA A 28 1.71 13.80 -8.08
CA ALA A 28 0.86 13.68 -6.89
C ALA A 28 0.48 15.06 -6.33
N ALA A 29 1.45 15.97 -6.19
CA ALA A 29 1.19 17.33 -5.70
C ALA A 29 0.24 18.11 -6.62
N GLN A 30 0.47 18.06 -7.93
CA GLN A 30 -0.38 18.75 -8.93
C GLN A 30 -1.80 18.17 -8.98
N ALA A 31 -1.97 16.87 -8.78
CA ALA A 31 -3.27 16.21 -8.70
C ALA A 31 -3.98 16.44 -7.35
N GLY A 32 -3.33 17.08 -6.38
CA GLY A 32 -3.91 17.44 -5.08
C GLY A 32 -3.91 16.30 -4.07
N TYR A 33 -2.98 15.34 -4.19
CA TYR A 33 -2.70 14.35 -3.14
C TYR A 33 -1.96 15.00 -1.97
N HIS A 34 -2.05 14.36 -0.80
CA HIS A 34 -1.35 14.79 0.41
C HIS A 34 -0.04 14.01 0.61
N GLY A 35 0.00 12.77 0.13
CA GLY A 35 1.14 11.88 0.27
C GLY A 35 1.34 10.95 -0.92
N VAL A 36 2.43 10.19 -0.85
CA VAL A 36 2.79 9.15 -1.80
C VAL A 36 3.20 7.87 -1.07
N SER A 37 3.00 6.71 -1.73
CA SER A 37 3.66 5.45 -1.42
C SER A 37 4.82 5.27 -2.39
N LEU A 38 6.02 4.91 -1.91
CA LEU A 38 7.20 4.78 -2.74
C LEU A 38 7.76 3.35 -2.71
N ARG A 39 8.29 2.91 -3.84
CA ARG A 39 8.94 1.62 -3.95
C ARG A 39 10.46 1.76 -3.90
N LEU A 40 11.07 1.24 -2.84
CA LEU A 40 12.52 1.13 -2.70
C LEU A 40 13.02 -0.29 -2.93
N ILE A 41 12.18 -1.29 -2.68
CA ILE A 41 12.52 -2.70 -2.79
C ILE A 41 12.01 -3.22 -4.13
N PRO A 42 12.90 -3.65 -5.05
CA PRO A 42 12.47 -4.16 -6.34
C PRO A 42 11.72 -5.49 -6.16
N ILE A 43 10.62 -5.63 -6.90
CA ILE A 43 9.87 -6.89 -6.96
C ILE A 43 10.14 -7.58 -8.30
N ARG A 44 10.34 -8.88 -8.26
CA ARG A 44 10.57 -9.72 -9.45
C ARG A 44 11.77 -9.20 -10.26
N ASN A 45 11.56 -8.88 -11.53
CA ASN A 45 12.60 -8.45 -12.47
C ASN A 45 12.69 -6.92 -12.60
N GLN A 46 12.18 -6.16 -11.63
CA GLN A 46 12.30 -4.71 -11.64
C GLN A 46 13.74 -4.30 -11.31
N PRO A 47 14.30 -3.29 -11.98
CA PRO A 47 15.60 -2.76 -11.62
C PRO A 47 15.54 -2.07 -10.26
N GLU A 48 16.59 -2.23 -9.46
CA GLU A 48 16.75 -1.44 -8.24
C GLU A 48 16.95 0.05 -8.61
N LEU A 49 16.15 0.93 -8.02
CA LEU A 49 16.37 2.36 -8.15
C LEU A 49 17.59 2.78 -7.33
N PRO A 50 18.45 3.68 -7.84
CA PRO A 50 19.62 4.15 -7.11
C PRO A 50 19.23 5.15 -6.02
N MET A 51 18.41 4.70 -5.06
CA MET A 51 17.86 5.52 -3.97
C MET A 51 18.64 5.39 -2.66
N PHE A 52 19.67 4.55 -2.60
CA PHE A 52 20.39 4.26 -1.37
C PHE A 52 21.67 5.12 -1.20
N GLY A 53 22.07 5.30 0.06
CA GLY A 53 23.23 6.09 0.41
C GLY A 53 23.06 7.59 0.10
N ASN A 54 24.10 8.21 -0.44
CA ASN A 54 24.12 9.63 -0.85
C ASN A 54 23.88 9.80 -2.36
N SER A 55 22.93 9.07 -2.92
CA SER A 55 22.63 9.15 -4.35
C SER A 55 22.00 10.49 -4.74
N ALA A 56 22.25 10.91 -5.98
CA ALA A 56 21.64 12.12 -6.53
C ALA A 56 20.10 12.01 -6.59
N LEU A 57 19.59 10.82 -6.95
CA LEU A 57 18.15 10.58 -7.02
C LEU A 57 17.47 10.73 -5.65
N LEU A 58 18.10 10.23 -4.58
CA LEU A 58 17.55 10.41 -3.22
C LEU A 58 17.55 11.89 -2.82
N ALA A 59 18.63 12.62 -3.12
CA ALA A 59 18.71 14.06 -2.83
C ALA A 59 17.61 14.85 -3.57
N GLU A 60 17.40 14.60 -4.86
CA GLU A 60 16.36 15.21 -5.67
C GLU A 60 14.96 14.84 -5.16
N THR A 61 14.78 13.59 -4.72
CA THR A 61 13.49 13.13 -4.14
C THR A 61 13.18 13.90 -2.86
N ILE A 62 14.15 14.05 -1.95
CA ILE A 62 13.97 14.80 -0.70
C ILE A 62 13.64 16.27 -1.00
N GLU A 63 14.39 16.91 -1.92
CA GLU A 63 14.11 18.29 -2.34
C GLU A 63 12.69 18.44 -2.90
N ARG A 64 12.22 17.44 -3.65
CA ARG A 64 10.86 17.45 -4.20
C ARG A 64 9.80 17.30 -3.12
N LEU A 65 10.00 16.43 -2.14
CA LEU A 65 9.10 16.29 -0.99
C LEU A 65 9.03 17.61 -0.20
N ASP A 66 10.17 18.21 0.11
CA ASP A 66 10.24 19.46 0.87
C ASP A 66 9.59 20.63 0.11
N SER A 67 9.80 20.74 -1.21
CA SER A 67 9.24 21.82 -2.03
C SER A 67 7.74 21.70 -2.30
N THR A 68 7.18 20.48 -2.29
CA THR A 68 5.75 20.22 -2.55
C THR A 68 4.91 20.08 -1.28
N GLY A 69 5.54 19.78 -0.15
CA GLY A 69 4.84 19.44 1.09
C GLY A 69 4.20 18.03 1.08
N ILE A 70 4.45 17.23 0.05
CA ILE A 70 3.99 15.83 -0.01
C ILE A 70 4.75 15.01 1.03
N PHE A 71 4.00 14.19 1.81
CA PHE A 71 4.63 13.24 2.74
C PHE A 71 4.74 11.83 2.12
N VAL A 72 5.65 11.02 2.64
CA VAL A 72 5.75 9.60 2.29
C VAL A 72 4.95 8.80 3.33
N ASN A 73 3.83 8.19 2.89
CA ASN A 73 3.00 7.39 3.78
C ASN A 73 3.66 6.05 4.10
N ASP A 74 4.19 5.41 3.08
CA ASP A 74 4.82 4.11 3.25
C ASP A 74 5.89 3.84 2.18
N ILE A 75 6.66 2.82 2.49
CA ILE A 75 7.58 2.17 1.57
C ILE A 75 7.05 0.78 1.27
N GLU A 76 6.81 0.49 0.02
CA GLU A 76 6.39 -0.82 -0.47
C GLU A 76 7.56 -1.55 -1.16
N VAL A 77 7.58 -2.83 -1.16
CA VAL A 77 6.96 -3.79 -0.25
C VAL A 77 8.05 -4.77 0.16
N LEU A 78 8.20 -5.01 1.44
CA LEU A 78 9.11 -6.04 1.95
C LEU A 78 8.42 -7.41 1.82
N GLN A 79 9.05 -8.31 1.05
CA GLN A 79 8.59 -9.69 0.93
C GLN A 79 9.29 -10.57 1.96
N LEU A 80 8.58 -10.96 3.01
CA LEU A 80 9.09 -11.89 4.01
C LEU A 80 9.04 -13.34 3.49
N THR A 81 10.16 -13.99 3.63
CA THR A 81 10.33 -15.42 3.40
C THR A 81 10.61 -16.14 4.73
N ALA A 82 11.20 -17.34 4.69
CA ALA A 82 11.55 -18.09 5.90
C ALA A 82 12.66 -17.42 6.74
N SER A 83 13.36 -16.43 6.21
CA SER A 83 14.42 -15.68 6.91
C SER A 83 14.37 -14.20 6.57
N VAL A 84 14.84 -13.36 7.48
CA VAL A 84 15.00 -11.92 7.29
C VAL A 84 16.47 -11.62 7.01
N ASP A 85 16.75 -10.94 5.91
CA ASP A 85 18.07 -10.35 5.67
C ASP A 85 18.14 -8.97 6.36
N VAL A 86 18.68 -8.95 7.57
CA VAL A 86 18.76 -7.74 8.39
C VAL A 86 19.58 -6.64 7.72
N SER A 87 20.72 -6.99 7.08
CA SER A 87 21.57 -6.01 6.40
C SER A 87 20.86 -5.32 5.23
N ALA A 88 20.14 -6.09 4.42
CA ALA A 88 19.35 -5.54 3.32
C ALA A 88 18.20 -4.67 3.83
N LEU A 89 17.56 -5.09 4.92
CA LEU A 89 16.48 -4.33 5.54
C LEU A 89 16.97 -3.00 6.14
N GLU A 90 18.11 -2.98 6.82
CA GLU A 90 18.69 -1.74 7.39
C GLU A 90 18.93 -0.67 6.32
N ARG A 91 19.46 -1.05 5.15
CA ARG A 91 19.62 -0.12 4.01
C ARG A 91 18.32 0.53 3.58
N VAL A 92 17.25 -0.26 3.55
CA VAL A 92 15.90 0.23 3.21
C VAL A 92 15.39 1.17 4.29
N LEU A 93 15.49 0.78 5.55
CA LEU A 93 15.00 1.56 6.69
C LEU A 93 15.73 2.90 6.84
N GLU A 94 17.07 2.90 6.66
CA GLU A 94 17.86 4.13 6.66
C GLU A 94 17.37 5.12 5.59
N THR A 95 17.14 4.64 4.37
CA THR A 95 16.62 5.47 3.28
C THR A 95 15.20 5.93 3.56
N SER A 96 14.36 5.04 4.08
CA SER A 96 12.98 5.34 4.46
C SER A 96 12.90 6.42 5.54
N ALA A 97 13.78 6.36 6.54
CA ALA A 97 13.88 7.39 7.59
C ALA A 97 14.29 8.75 7.02
N ARG A 98 15.23 8.78 6.06
CA ARG A 98 15.63 10.02 5.36
C ARG A 98 14.49 10.61 4.54
N LEU A 99 13.62 9.77 3.98
CA LEU A 99 12.40 10.17 3.28
C LEU A 99 11.26 10.54 4.26
N LYS A 100 11.46 10.39 5.57
CA LYS A 100 10.45 10.58 6.62
C LYS A 100 9.20 9.70 6.38
N ALA A 101 9.39 8.49 5.85
CA ALA A 101 8.32 7.55 5.63
C ALA A 101 7.71 7.11 6.96
N ARG A 102 6.39 6.93 6.99
CA ARG A 102 5.64 6.59 8.21
C ARG A 102 5.56 5.08 8.42
N ASN A 103 5.43 4.31 7.33
CA ASN A 103 5.16 2.88 7.37
C ASN A 103 6.10 2.10 6.45
N LEU A 104 6.32 0.82 6.78
CA LEU A 104 6.89 -0.20 5.90
C LEU A 104 5.81 -1.25 5.65
N ILE A 105 5.39 -1.45 4.41
CA ILE A 105 4.45 -2.49 4.04
C ILE A 105 5.18 -3.81 3.86
N VAL A 106 4.61 -4.86 4.46
CA VAL A 106 5.16 -6.21 4.45
C VAL A 106 4.13 -7.18 3.91
N ILE A 107 4.54 -8.02 2.95
CA ILE A 107 3.79 -9.20 2.49
C ILE A 107 4.57 -10.47 2.82
N VAL A 108 3.89 -11.62 2.91
CA VAL A 108 4.51 -12.84 3.45
C VAL A 108 4.38 -14.00 2.48
N ASN A 109 5.51 -14.56 2.08
CA ASN A 109 5.57 -15.75 1.23
C ASN A 109 5.81 -17.06 2.00
N ASP A 110 5.90 -17.00 3.34
CA ASP A 110 6.01 -18.14 4.23
C ASP A 110 4.64 -18.55 4.76
N THR A 111 4.41 -19.85 4.93
CA THR A 111 3.12 -20.40 5.42
C THR A 111 3.20 -20.92 6.86
N VAL A 112 4.35 -20.86 7.52
CA VAL A 112 4.53 -21.31 8.91
C VAL A 112 4.26 -20.14 9.85
N GLU A 113 3.02 -20.02 10.34
CA GLU A 113 2.54 -18.86 11.11
C GLU A 113 3.43 -18.47 12.30
N SER A 114 4.03 -19.44 13.03
CA SER A 114 4.94 -19.13 14.13
C SER A 114 6.19 -18.40 13.67
N ARG A 115 6.84 -18.89 12.61
CA ARG A 115 8.03 -18.30 12.03
C ARG A 115 7.70 -16.94 11.40
N VAL A 116 6.54 -16.82 10.77
CA VAL A 116 6.05 -15.53 10.23
C VAL A 116 5.90 -14.51 11.35
N ALA A 117 5.30 -14.89 12.48
CA ALA A 117 5.16 -13.99 13.63
C ALA A 117 6.52 -13.55 14.18
N ASP A 118 7.48 -14.48 14.34
CA ASP A 118 8.83 -14.18 14.80
C ASP A 118 9.55 -13.22 13.84
N ASN A 119 9.45 -13.45 12.52
CA ASN A 119 10.07 -12.59 11.50
C ASN A 119 9.41 -11.21 11.44
N ILE A 120 8.09 -11.11 11.54
CA ILE A 120 7.39 -9.82 11.56
C ILE A 120 7.76 -9.03 12.83
N ALA A 121 7.86 -9.69 13.99
CA ALA A 121 8.29 -9.05 15.23
C ALA A 121 9.70 -8.48 15.09
N GLN A 122 10.64 -9.23 14.52
CA GLN A 122 12.00 -8.75 14.25
C GLN A 122 12.02 -7.55 13.31
N VAL A 123 11.23 -7.58 12.23
CA VAL A 123 11.11 -6.45 11.30
C VAL A 123 10.48 -5.24 11.99
N ALA A 124 9.46 -5.44 12.81
CA ALA A 124 8.79 -4.35 13.52
C ALA A 124 9.70 -3.67 14.55
N GLU A 125 10.45 -4.47 15.34
CA GLU A 125 11.44 -3.95 16.29
C GLU A 125 12.50 -3.10 15.58
N LEU A 126 13.06 -3.61 14.48
CA LEU A 126 14.06 -2.88 13.71
C LEU A 126 13.48 -1.63 13.05
N SER A 127 12.30 -1.72 12.41
CA SER A 127 11.63 -0.59 11.76
C SER A 127 11.34 0.55 12.74
N ALA A 128 10.94 0.22 13.97
CA ALA A 128 10.67 1.19 15.01
C ALA A 128 11.92 2.02 15.39
N THR A 129 13.12 1.45 15.32
CA THR A 129 14.37 2.20 15.57
C THR A 129 14.64 3.29 14.53
N TYR A 130 14.03 3.15 13.35
CA TYR A 130 14.09 4.13 12.26
C TYR A 130 12.83 5.02 12.17
N GLY A 131 11.89 4.86 13.13
CA GLY A 131 10.67 5.65 13.20
C GLY A 131 9.56 5.18 12.25
N LEU A 132 9.64 3.97 11.71
CA LEU A 132 8.62 3.41 10.83
C LEU A 132 7.73 2.40 11.58
N ARG A 133 6.44 2.39 11.24
CA ARG A 133 5.49 1.36 11.63
C ARG A 133 5.51 0.23 10.61
N THR A 134 5.60 -1.01 11.05
CA THR A 134 5.43 -2.18 10.18
C THR A 134 3.95 -2.46 9.96
N CYS A 135 3.54 -2.63 8.70
CA CYS A 135 2.15 -2.87 8.33
C CYS A 135 2.05 -4.12 7.45
N LEU A 136 1.26 -5.10 7.89
CA LEU A 136 1.04 -6.35 7.17
C LEU A 136 -0.08 -6.18 6.15
N GLU A 137 0.17 -6.58 4.91
CA GLU A 137 -0.82 -6.72 3.87
C GLU A 137 -1.15 -8.20 3.66
N CYS A 138 -2.44 -8.55 3.73
CA CYS A 138 -2.92 -9.90 3.47
C CYS A 138 -3.28 -10.04 2.00
N ILE A 139 -2.54 -10.88 1.26
CA ILE A 139 -2.71 -11.05 -0.18
C ILE A 139 -3.08 -12.49 -0.51
N VAL A 140 -4.18 -12.69 -1.24
CA VAL A 140 -4.79 -13.99 -1.53
C VAL A 140 -3.84 -15.03 -2.15
N TYR A 141 -2.80 -14.61 -2.85
CA TYR A 141 -1.82 -15.48 -3.50
C TYR A 141 -0.46 -15.56 -2.77
N THR A 142 -0.39 -15.09 -1.52
CA THR A 142 0.80 -15.17 -0.66
C THR A 142 0.63 -16.21 0.46
N GLY A 143 1.53 -16.24 1.42
CA GLY A 143 1.45 -17.12 2.60
C GLY A 143 0.43 -16.67 3.64
N VAL A 144 0.15 -15.35 3.74
CA VAL A 144 -0.87 -14.76 4.62
C VAL A 144 -1.97 -14.17 3.76
N LYS A 145 -3.12 -14.82 3.72
CA LYS A 145 -4.16 -14.59 2.70
C LYS A 145 -5.36 -13.81 3.21
N THR A 146 -5.76 -14.01 4.46
CA THR A 146 -7.00 -13.48 5.02
C THR A 146 -6.73 -12.54 6.19
N LEU A 147 -7.64 -11.61 6.43
CA LEU A 147 -7.58 -10.71 7.59
C LEU A 147 -7.52 -11.49 8.92
N ALA A 148 -8.31 -12.56 9.03
CA ALA A 148 -8.29 -13.40 10.22
C ALA A 148 -6.92 -14.07 10.45
N GLN A 149 -6.24 -14.50 9.38
CA GLN A 149 -4.89 -15.04 9.46
C GLN A 149 -3.88 -13.94 9.86
N GLY A 150 -3.97 -12.76 9.24
CA GLY A 150 -3.12 -11.63 9.56
C GLY A 150 -3.22 -11.20 11.03
N ILE A 151 -4.44 -11.08 11.55
CA ILE A 151 -4.68 -10.74 12.97
C ILE A 151 -4.05 -11.77 13.90
N ARG A 152 -4.29 -13.07 13.68
CA ARG A 152 -3.68 -14.12 14.52
C ARG A 152 -2.16 -14.05 14.56
N ILE A 153 -1.54 -13.76 13.41
CA ILE A 153 -0.09 -13.62 13.30
C ILE A 153 0.38 -12.40 14.11
N ILE A 154 -0.27 -11.24 13.93
CA ILE A 154 0.08 -10.03 14.67
C ILE A 154 -0.11 -10.21 16.18
N GLU A 155 -1.20 -10.83 16.62
CA GLU A 155 -1.44 -11.14 18.04
C GLU A 155 -0.34 -12.03 18.64
N ARG A 156 0.21 -12.97 17.86
CA ARG A 156 1.33 -13.83 18.28
C ARG A 156 2.64 -13.06 18.47
N THR A 157 2.85 -11.94 17.77
CA THR A 157 4.04 -11.10 17.99
C THR A 157 4.04 -10.42 19.34
N GLY A 158 2.87 -10.19 19.93
CA GLY A 158 2.72 -9.39 21.15
C GLY A 158 2.96 -7.90 20.95
N ASP A 159 3.14 -7.43 19.72
CA ASP A 159 3.40 -6.03 19.38
C ASP A 159 2.12 -5.34 18.88
N ASP A 160 1.62 -4.41 19.69
CA ASP A 160 0.42 -3.64 19.38
C ASP A 160 0.65 -2.52 18.35
N SER A 161 1.88 -2.21 18.00
CA SER A 161 2.20 -1.19 17.01
C SER A 161 2.02 -1.66 15.56
N ILE A 162 2.08 -2.97 15.30
CA ILE A 162 1.98 -3.55 13.94
C ILE A 162 0.60 -3.28 13.36
N GLY A 163 0.57 -2.70 12.15
CA GLY A 163 -0.65 -2.35 11.42
C GLY A 163 -1.09 -3.40 10.41
N LEU A 164 -2.32 -3.21 9.90
CA LEU A 164 -2.87 -3.92 8.76
C LEU A 164 -3.16 -2.92 7.64
N VAL A 165 -2.86 -3.32 6.42
CA VAL A 165 -3.32 -2.68 5.19
C VAL A 165 -4.65 -3.30 4.79
N ILE A 166 -5.61 -2.49 4.40
CA ILE A 166 -6.92 -2.92 3.91
C ILE A 166 -6.96 -2.71 2.40
N ASP A 167 -6.77 -3.78 1.64
CA ASP A 167 -6.93 -3.76 0.18
C ASP A 167 -8.24 -4.45 -0.20
N PRO A 168 -9.24 -3.71 -0.73
CA PRO A 168 -10.56 -4.26 -1.05
C PRO A 168 -10.51 -5.40 -2.07
N LEU A 169 -9.56 -5.37 -3.02
CA LEU A 169 -9.38 -6.45 -3.98
C LEU A 169 -8.93 -7.74 -3.28
N HIS A 170 -7.89 -7.67 -2.46
CA HIS A 170 -7.37 -8.85 -1.78
C HIS A 170 -8.34 -9.42 -0.76
N ILE A 171 -9.06 -8.57 -0.05
CA ILE A 171 -10.14 -8.97 0.87
C ILE A 171 -11.22 -9.76 0.13
N ASP A 172 -11.74 -9.23 -0.97
CA ASP A 172 -12.78 -9.91 -1.76
C ASP A 172 -12.27 -11.24 -2.31
N ARG A 173 -11.09 -11.25 -2.92
CA ARG A 173 -10.51 -12.46 -3.52
C ARG A 173 -10.15 -13.54 -2.49
N ALA A 174 -9.85 -13.16 -1.25
CA ALA A 174 -9.66 -14.09 -0.13
C ALA A 174 -10.97 -14.67 0.40
N GLY A 175 -12.10 -14.07 0.06
CA GLY A 175 -13.43 -14.45 0.59
C GLY A 175 -13.76 -13.79 1.92
N ASP A 176 -12.93 -12.86 2.38
CA ASP A 176 -13.26 -11.96 3.46
C ASP A 176 -14.26 -10.90 2.98
N GLY A 177 -14.92 -10.24 3.90
CA GLY A 177 -15.89 -9.22 3.60
C GLY A 177 -15.90 -8.09 4.64
N ILE A 178 -16.89 -7.22 4.52
CA ILE A 178 -17.07 -6.10 5.44
C ILE A 178 -17.21 -6.55 6.90
N ALA A 179 -17.80 -7.72 7.13
CA ALA A 179 -17.96 -8.27 8.47
C ALA A 179 -16.63 -8.59 9.16
N GLU A 180 -15.64 -9.03 8.40
CA GLU A 180 -14.27 -9.27 8.89
C GLU A 180 -13.59 -7.96 9.22
N VAL A 181 -13.72 -6.94 8.36
CA VAL A 181 -13.16 -5.60 8.59
C VAL A 181 -13.75 -4.96 9.86
N LYS A 182 -15.04 -5.09 10.09
CA LYS A 182 -15.73 -4.60 11.32
C LYS A 182 -15.14 -5.16 12.63
N ARG A 183 -14.58 -6.36 12.58
CA ARG A 183 -13.99 -7.02 13.76
C ARG A 183 -12.56 -6.56 14.06
N LEU A 184 -11.93 -5.83 13.13
CA LEU A 184 -10.58 -5.35 13.31
C LEU A 184 -10.56 -4.24 14.37
N PRO A 185 -9.59 -4.26 15.31
CA PRO A 185 -9.37 -3.13 16.19
C PRO A 185 -9.02 -1.88 15.36
N PRO A 186 -9.72 -0.74 15.52
CA PRO A 186 -9.49 0.44 14.68
C PRO A 186 -8.04 0.92 14.65
N GLY A 187 -7.31 0.81 15.76
CA GLY A 187 -5.90 1.18 15.85
C GLY A 187 -4.94 0.27 15.07
N ARG A 188 -5.41 -0.91 14.63
CA ARG A 188 -4.64 -1.82 13.78
C ARG A 188 -4.70 -1.44 12.30
N ILE A 189 -5.69 -0.70 11.88
CA ILE A 189 -5.84 -0.32 10.47
C ILE A 189 -4.89 0.85 10.17
N ALA A 190 -3.91 0.62 9.29
CA ALA A 190 -2.91 1.60 8.92
C ALA A 190 -3.38 2.52 7.77
N CYS A 191 -3.93 1.92 6.73
CA CYS A 191 -4.44 2.60 5.54
C CYS A 191 -5.43 1.70 4.78
N VAL A 192 -6.08 2.26 3.79
CA VAL A 192 -6.84 1.50 2.78
C VAL A 192 -6.24 1.75 1.39
N GLN A 193 -5.87 0.67 0.68
CA GLN A 193 -5.41 0.73 -0.72
C GLN A 193 -6.60 0.62 -1.65
N LEU A 194 -7.24 1.75 -1.92
CA LEU A 194 -8.50 1.83 -2.64
C LEU A 194 -8.31 1.58 -4.14
N CYS A 195 -8.96 0.55 -4.62
CA CYS A 195 -9.13 0.20 -6.03
C CYS A 195 -10.50 -0.43 -6.23
N ASP A 196 -10.84 -0.78 -7.46
CA ASP A 196 -12.01 -1.59 -7.77
C ASP A 196 -11.62 -2.79 -8.63
N ALA A 197 -12.55 -3.73 -8.78
CA ALA A 197 -12.36 -4.93 -9.58
C ALA A 197 -13.68 -5.44 -10.15
N GLY A 198 -13.59 -6.27 -11.17
CA GLY A 198 -14.74 -7.00 -11.71
C GLY A 198 -15.29 -8.05 -10.74
N PRO A 199 -16.34 -8.79 -11.15
CA PRO A 199 -16.86 -9.89 -10.35
C PRO A 199 -15.76 -10.90 -10.00
N ARG A 200 -15.87 -11.50 -8.79
CA ARG A 200 -14.93 -12.53 -8.35
C ARG A 200 -14.91 -13.68 -9.35
N PRO A 201 -13.73 -14.06 -9.89
CA PRO A 201 -13.65 -15.14 -10.86
C PRO A 201 -13.93 -16.50 -10.21
N ASP A 202 -14.58 -17.40 -10.98
CA ASP A 202 -14.84 -18.79 -10.59
C ASP A 202 -14.64 -19.70 -11.81
N PRO A 203 -13.68 -20.66 -11.79
CA PRO A 203 -12.70 -20.87 -10.71
C PRO A 203 -11.64 -19.75 -10.64
N MET A 204 -11.07 -19.55 -9.43
CA MET A 204 -9.96 -18.63 -9.26
C MET A 204 -8.64 -19.25 -9.78
N ASP A 205 -8.04 -18.61 -10.78
CA ASP A 205 -6.70 -18.93 -11.27
C ASP A 205 -5.66 -18.00 -10.61
N MET A 206 -4.60 -18.58 -10.07
CA MET A 206 -3.56 -17.85 -9.37
C MET A 206 -2.85 -16.81 -10.25
N ASN A 207 -2.57 -17.15 -11.51
CA ASN A 207 -1.92 -16.21 -12.43
C ASN A 207 -2.85 -15.05 -12.80
N ALA A 208 -4.15 -15.33 -12.93
CA ALA A 208 -5.16 -14.30 -13.17
C ALA A 208 -5.27 -13.35 -11.97
N LEU A 209 -5.29 -13.87 -10.73
CA LEU A 209 -5.30 -13.05 -9.51
C LEU A 209 -4.08 -12.15 -9.40
N ILE A 210 -2.87 -12.69 -9.65
CA ILE A 210 -1.65 -11.90 -9.66
C ILE A 210 -1.72 -10.80 -10.72
N ARG A 211 -2.17 -11.13 -11.92
CA ARG A 211 -2.29 -10.17 -13.01
C ARG A 211 -3.31 -9.08 -12.67
N GLU A 212 -4.47 -9.46 -12.14
CA GLU A 212 -5.51 -8.53 -11.71
C GLU A 212 -4.95 -7.51 -10.72
N SER A 213 -4.20 -7.97 -9.70
CA SER A 213 -3.69 -7.11 -8.64
C SER A 213 -2.59 -6.14 -9.09
N VAL A 214 -1.76 -6.54 -10.08
CA VAL A 214 -0.57 -5.75 -10.47
C VAL A 214 -0.71 -5.04 -11.83
N VAL A 215 -1.82 -5.27 -12.58
CA VAL A 215 -1.99 -4.73 -13.95
C VAL A 215 -3.42 -4.29 -14.25
N ASP A 216 -4.44 -5.03 -13.78
CA ASP A 216 -5.79 -4.93 -14.33
C ASP A 216 -6.82 -4.46 -13.27
N ARG A 217 -6.40 -3.69 -12.24
CA ARG A 217 -7.32 -3.07 -11.28
C ARG A 217 -8.20 -2.04 -11.99
N LEU A 218 -9.39 -1.82 -11.46
CA LEU A 218 -10.34 -0.83 -11.98
C LEU A 218 -10.32 0.45 -11.14
N VAL A 219 -10.71 1.54 -11.77
CA VAL A 219 -10.94 2.83 -11.10
C VAL A 219 -12.03 2.66 -10.03
N PRO A 220 -11.86 3.19 -8.81
CA PRO A 220 -12.87 3.10 -7.77
C PRO A 220 -14.26 3.52 -8.24
N GLY A 221 -15.26 2.66 -8.02
CA GLY A 221 -16.65 2.87 -8.44
C GLY A 221 -16.98 2.41 -9.86
N THR A 222 -16.04 1.84 -10.60
CA THR A 222 -16.30 1.29 -11.94
C THR A 222 -16.38 -0.25 -11.98
N GLY A 223 -16.17 -0.90 -10.84
CA GLY A 223 -16.25 -2.34 -10.66
C GLY A 223 -17.44 -2.77 -9.81
N THR A 224 -17.25 -3.86 -9.09
CA THR A 224 -18.31 -4.51 -8.28
C THR A 224 -17.97 -4.61 -6.80
N LEU A 225 -16.81 -4.13 -6.37
CA LEU A 225 -16.44 -4.17 -4.95
C LEU A 225 -17.33 -3.22 -4.13
N PRO A 226 -17.75 -3.60 -2.92
CA PRO A 226 -18.68 -2.80 -2.11
C PRO A 226 -17.96 -1.64 -1.41
N LEU A 227 -17.27 -0.78 -2.18
CA LEU A 227 -16.33 0.22 -1.66
C LEU A 227 -16.99 1.22 -0.70
N ARG A 228 -18.20 1.73 -1.01
CA ARG A 228 -18.90 2.68 -0.11
C ARG A 228 -19.18 2.04 1.25
N ALA A 229 -19.68 0.82 1.25
CA ALA A 229 -19.99 0.08 2.47
C ALA A 229 -18.71 -0.25 3.26
N LEU A 230 -17.60 -0.59 2.58
CA LEU A 230 -16.30 -0.81 3.20
C LEU A 230 -15.79 0.49 3.86
N MET A 231 -15.80 1.61 3.12
CA MET A 231 -15.30 2.90 3.61
C MET A 231 -16.11 3.45 4.80
N ALA A 232 -17.40 3.10 4.90
CA ALA A 232 -18.23 3.46 6.04
C ALA A 232 -17.81 2.77 7.35
N GLU A 233 -17.18 1.61 7.27
CA GLU A 233 -16.72 0.84 8.44
C GLU A 233 -15.28 1.19 8.86
N LEU A 234 -14.53 1.86 8.02
CA LEU A 234 -13.14 2.23 8.29
C LEU A 234 -13.02 3.53 9.08
N PRO A 235 -12.06 3.64 10.02
CA PRO A 235 -11.79 4.88 10.74
C PRO A 235 -11.62 6.07 9.78
N ARG A 236 -12.18 7.23 10.12
CA ARG A 236 -12.14 8.41 9.25
C ARG A 236 -10.75 9.05 9.13
N ASN A 237 -9.86 8.75 10.04
CA ASN A 237 -8.52 9.34 10.13
C ASN A 237 -7.41 8.50 9.47
N ILE A 238 -7.74 7.37 8.82
CA ILE A 238 -6.74 6.59 8.08
C ILE A 238 -6.54 7.16 6.67
N PRO A 239 -5.31 7.10 6.12
CA PRO A 239 -5.04 7.45 4.73
C PRO A 239 -5.82 6.58 3.73
N VAL A 240 -6.23 7.20 2.63
CA VAL A 240 -6.79 6.52 1.45
C VAL A 240 -5.74 6.54 0.36
N GLU A 241 -5.19 5.39 0.08
CA GLU A 241 -4.18 5.17 -0.94
C GLU A 241 -4.86 4.74 -2.24
N LEU A 242 -4.48 5.37 -3.34
CA LEU A 242 -4.99 5.01 -4.66
C LEU A 242 -3.98 4.08 -5.33
N GLU A 243 -4.27 2.78 -5.32
CA GLU A 243 -3.44 1.75 -5.93
C GLU A 243 -4.16 1.11 -7.12
N VAL A 244 -4.06 1.77 -8.26
CA VAL A 244 -4.82 1.39 -9.45
C VAL A 244 -3.90 1.22 -10.67
N PRO A 245 -3.13 0.13 -10.74
CA PRO A 245 -2.35 -0.22 -11.95
C PRO A 245 -3.31 -0.63 -13.07
N ALA A 246 -3.88 0.36 -13.73
CA ALA A 246 -4.85 0.14 -14.79
C ALA A 246 -4.16 0.20 -16.15
N LYS A 247 -4.02 -0.95 -16.80
CA LYS A 247 -3.36 -1.09 -18.12
C LYS A 247 -3.92 -0.15 -19.19
N GLY A 248 -5.21 0.20 -19.12
CA GLY A 248 -5.88 1.08 -20.08
C GLY A 248 -5.40 2.52 -20.05
N PHE A 249 -4.70 2.95 -19.00
CA PHE A 249 -4.22 4.32 -18.82
C PHE A 249 -2.75 4.49 -19.21
N ALA A 250 -1.94 3.45 -19.10
CA ALA A 250 -0.50 3.52 -19.35
C ALA A 250 -0.20 3.98 -20.79
N GLY A 251 0.34 5.20 -20.94
CA GLY A 251 0.66 5.82 -22.21
C GLY A 251 -0.54 6.26 -23.05
N ALA A 252 -1.78 6.09 -22.57
CA ALA A 252 -3.00 6.51 -23.27
C ALA A 252 -3.41 7.95 -22.94
N MET A 253 -3.00 8.45 -21.79
CA MET A 253 -3.27 9.82 -21.34
C MET A 253 -2.13 10.35 -20.45
N PRO A 254 -2.07 11.69 -20.20
CA PRO A 254 -1.07 12.28 -19.30
C PRO A 254 -1.18 11.75 -17.86
N ASP A 255 -0.04 11.54 -17.20
CA ASP A 255 0.04 11.00 -15.83
C ASP A 255 -0.75 11.83 -14.81
N LEU A 256 -0.74 13.16 -14.97
CA LEU A 256 -1.53 14.07 -14.13
C LEU A 256 -3.04 13.82 -14.29
N GLU A 257 -3.49 13.51 -15.48
CA GLU A 257 -4.90 13.20 -15.73
C GLU A 257 -5.27 11.86 -15.09
N VAL A 258 -4.42 10.83 -15.24
CA VAL A 258 -4.59 9.53 -14.56
C VAL A 258 -4.70 9.71 -13.04
N ALA A 259 -3.73 10.40 -12.43
CA ALA A 259 -3.74 10.67 -10.98
C ALA A 259 -5.01 11.43 -10.54
N SER A 260 -5.45 12.41 -11.34
CA SER A 260 -6.66 13.21 -11.05
C SER A 260 -7.94 12.37 -11.13
N ILE A 261 -8.04 11.48 -12.13
CA ILE A 261 -9.18 10.55 -12.26
C ILE A 261 -9.29 9.66 -11.03
N MET A 262 -8.18 9.05 -10.59
CA MET A 262 -8.17 8.17 -9.42
C MET A 262 -8.62 8.90 -8.16
N ARG A 263 -8.06 10.09 -7.92
CA ARG A 263 -8.42 10.90 -6.77
C ARG A 263 -9.89 11.33 -6.78
N ASN A 264 -10.42 11.78 -7.93
CA ASN A 264 -11.81 12.19 -8.05
C ASN A 264 -12.75 11.00 -7.82
N ALA A 265 -12.44 9.83 -8.38
CA ALA A 265 -13.20 8.60 -8.15
C ALA A 265 -13.25 8.23 -6.65
N ALA A 266 -12.13 8.37 -5.92
CA ALA A 266 -12.12 8.16 -4.48
C ALA A 266 -12.97 9.20 -3.73
N LEU A 267 -12.95 10.47 -4.13
CA LEU A 267 -13.81 11.50 -3.57
C LEU A 267 -15.30 11.16 -3.77
N ASP A 268 -15.66 10.64 -4.95
CA ASP A 268 -17.05 10.23 -5.23
C ASP A 268 -17.48 9.02 -4.37
N ILE A 269 -16.57 8.08 -4.08
CA ILE A 269 -16.85 6.97 -3.15
C ILE A 269 -17.08 7.48 -1.73
N LEU A 270 -16.37 8.53 -1.31
CA LEU A 270 -16.43 9.11 0.05
C LEU A 270 -17.51 10.16 0.22
N SER A 271 -18.05 10.70 -0.87
CA SER A 271 -19.23 11.61 -0.82
C SER A 271 -20.48 10.77 -0.57
N GLU A 272 -21.27 11.16 0.44
CA GLU A 272 -22.55 10.55 0.78
C GLU A 272 -23.60 10.64 -0.33
#